data_53e5d8adc316eccd17566be7e3a06391
#
_entry.id   53e5d8adc316eccd17566be7e3a06391
#
_cell.length_a   1.000
_cell.length_b   1.000
_cell.length_c   1.000
_cell.angle_alpha   90.00
_cell.angle_beta   90.00
_cell.angle_gamma   90.00
#
_symmetry.space_group_name_H-M   'P 1'
#
loop_
_entity.id
_entity.type
_entity.pdbx_description
1 polymer ?
#
loop_
_entity_poly.entity_id
_entity_poly.type
_entity_poly.pdbx_seq_one_letter_code
_entity_poly.pdbx_strand_id
1 'polypeptide(L)'
;MIRLSDGLMKFQQLRGGFKEAMNDFCIDVYTGAQPANANAAITGVKLMRFTKDGSAWSLSVAQKDTVTITSATEGHTQIVTVNGVAYTYINGAGESLTTVALEVAKMLNALPEVAAISSVGVVHVQSRYPGVAYTIAVSGTGTPSTAIITANSSGNGLHFGALSGNVLSKDAANWQGTGLADGVAGWWRMKGSFTDDDSLSTSFVRMDGACNTANSDLLALTTLNIVVGGIDNVTSFSVTQPQS
;
A
#
# COMPACT_ATOMS: atom_id res chain seq x y z
N MET A 1 18.80 -8.98 15.73
CA MET A 1 18.95 -9.61 14.37
C MET A 1 17.64 -9.48 13.63
N ILE A 2 17.66 -8.96 12.41
CA ILE A 2 16.46 -8.92 11.52
C ILE A 2 16.12 -10.33 11.04
N ARG A 3 14.82 -10.64 10.97
CA ARG A 3 14.27 -11.89 10.43
C ARG A 3 13.16 -11.56 9.44
N LEU A 4 13.20 -12.21 8.28
CA LEU A 4 12.19 -12.07 7.24
C LEU A 4 11.28 -13.30 7.23
N SER A 5 9.99 -13.10 6.94
CA SER A 5 9.05 -14.20 6.74
C SER A 5 9.18 -14.80 5.34
N ASP A 6 8.74 -16.04 5.18
CA ASP A 6 8.62 -16.68 3.86
C ASP A 6 7.67 -15.90 2.95
N GLY A 7 6.60 -15.31 3.51
CA GLY A 7 5.66 -14.47 2.78
C GLY A 7 6.33 -13.25 2.16
N LEU A 8 7.20 -12.55 2.93
CA LEU A 8 7.97 -11.43 2.41
C LEU A 8 8.97 -11.86 1.34
N MET A 9 9.71 -12.94 1.57
CA MET A 9 10.67 -13.46 0.59
C MET A 9 9.97 -13.88 -0.72
N LYS A 10 8.84 -14.57 -0.63
CA LYS A 10 8.02 -14.94 -1.80
C LYS A 10 7.50 -13.71 -2.54
N PHE A 11 7.03 -12.67 -1.82
CA PHE A 11 6.56 -11.44 -2.45
C PHE A 11 7.68 -10.80 -3.26
N GLN A 12 8.88 -10.66 -2.67
CA GLN A 12 10.04 -10.06 -3.34
C GLN A 12 10.48 -10.82 -4.59
N GLN A 13 10.35 -12.15 -4.59
CA GLN A 13 10.69 -12.99 -5.74
C GLN A 13 9.65 -12.97 -6.86
N LEU A 14 8.36 -12.85 -6.54
CA LEU A 14 7.27 -13.10 -7.46
C LEU A 14 6.49 -11.84 -7.88
N ARG A 15 6.51 -10.76 -7.09
CA ARG A 15 5.61 -9.63 -7.27
C ARG A 15 6.27 -8.27 -7.30
N GLY A 16 7.26 -8.00 -6.45
CA GLY A 16 7.85 -6.67 -6.39
C GLY A 16 8.87 -6.50 -5.28
N GLY A 17 9.40 -5.28 -5.15
CA GLY A 17 10.44 -4.97 -4.17
C GLY A 17 9.93 -4.90 -2.73
N PHE A 18 10.87 -4.77 -1.79
CA PHE A 18 10.60 -4.62 -0.35
C PHE A 18 9.65 -3.44 -0.06
N LYS A 19 9.85 -2.29 -0.71
CA LYS A 19 8.99 -1.11 -0.55
C LYS A 19 7.53 -1.41 -0.91
N GLU A 20 7.30 -2.18 -1.96
CA GLU A 20 5.97 -2.55 -2.41
C GLU A 20 5.32 -3.57 -1.47
N ALA A 21 6.11 -4.55 -0.99
CA ALA A 21 5.67 -5.52 0.00
C ALA A 21 5.25 -4.88 1.32
N MET A 22 5.93 -3.80 1.71
CA MET A 22 5.72 -3.01 2.93
C MET A 22 5.07 -1.66 2.60
N ASN A 23 4.08 -1.65 1.72
CA ASN A 23 3.25 -0.49 1.49
C ASN A 23 2.09 -0.49 2.48
N ASP A 24 1.85 0.65 3.15
CA ASP A 24 0.75 0.81 4.12
C ASP A 24 0.87 -0.14 5.33
N PHE A 25 2.10 -0.35 5.83
CA PHE A 25 2.40 -1.28 6.92
C PHE A 25 2.17 -0.67 8.32
N CYS A 26 2.20 -1.51 9.35
CA CYS A 26 2.34 -1.07 10.74
C CYS A 26 3.52 -1.78 11.41
N ILE A 27 3.97 -1.24 12.56
CA ILE A 27 4.95 -1.90 13.43
C ILE A 27 4.30 -2.14 14.79
N ASP A 28 4.25 -3.40 15.21
CA ASP A 28 3.82 -3.80 16.54
C ASP A 28 5.04 -4.13 17.40
N VAL A 29 5.05 -3.64 18.65
CA VAL A 29 6.10 -3.88 19.64
C VAL A 29 5.57 -4.83 20.72
N TYR A 30 6.40 -5.77 21.13
CA TYR A 30 6.02 -6.84 22.05
C TYR A 30 7.02 -7.00 23.21
N THR A 31 6.53 -7.60 24.31
CA THR A 31 7.39 -8.04 25.42
C THR A 31 8.19 -9.29 25.06
N GLY A 32 9.22 -9.57 25.84
CA GLY A 32 9.94 -10.84 25.80
C GLY A 32 10.90 -11.00 24.65
N ALA A 33 11.25 -12.23 24.33
CA ALA A 33 12.23 -12.54 23.31
C ALA A 33 11.62 -12.60 21.91
N GLN A 34 12.35 -12.12 20.92
CA GLN A 34 12.00 -12.24 19.51
C GLN A 34 11.83 -13.72 19.11
N PRO A 35 10.74 -14.11 18.42
CA PRO A 35 10.55 -15.47 17.91
C PRO A 35 11.71 -15.95 17.03
N ALA A 36 11.90 -17.27 16.93
CA ALA A 36 13.01 -17.87 16.17
C ALA A 36 13.00 -17.50 14.67
N ASN A 37 11.83 -17.20 14.11
CA ASN A 37 11.67 -16.73 12.74
C ASN A 37 10.40 -15.86 12.64
N ALA A 38 10.28 -15.07 11.58
CA ALA A 38 9.14 -14.17 11.40
C ALA A 38 7.84 -14.88 10.95
N ASN A 39 7.88 -16.18 10.62
CA ASN A 39 6.67 -16.97 10.38
C ASN A 39 5.96 -17.37 11.68
N ALA A 40 6.70 -17.41 12.79
CA ALA A 40 6.17 -17.87 14.07
C ALA A 40 5.07 -16.95 14.61
N ALA A 41 4.15 -17.52 15.38
CA ALA A 41 3.21 -16.75 16.17
C ALA A 41 3.96 -15.89 17.21
N ILE A 42 3.33 -14.82 17.65
CA ILE A 42 3.86 -13.97 18.73
C ILE A 42 3.92 -14.76 20.04
N THR A 43 4.88 -14.42 20.89
CA THR A 43 5.10 -15.05 22.19
C THR A 43 4.97 -14.08 23.36
N GLY A 44 4.75 -12.80 23.11
CA GLY A 44 4.67 -11.75 24.13
C GLY A 44 3.35 -11.00 24.10
N VAL A 45 3.24 -10.00 24.97
CA VAL A 45 2.13 -9.05 24.98
C VAL A 45 2.45 -7.91 24.03
N LYS A 46 1.48 -7.51 23.22
CA LYS A 46 1.60 -6.31 22.38
C LYS A 46 1.55 -5.07 23.25
N LEU A 47 2.62 -4.29 23.22
CA LEU A 47 2.80 -3.10 24.05
C LEU A 47 2.46 -1.81 23.33
N MET A 48 2.74 -1.74 22.01
CA MET A 48 2.62 -0.50 21.24
C MET A 48 2.40 -0.84 19.76
N ARG A 49 1.70 0.03 19.07
CA ARG A 49 1.59 0.00 17.60
C ARG A 49 2.00 1.33 17.04
N PHE A 50 2.85 1.32 16.01
CA PHE A 50 3.21 2.48 15.20
C PHE A 50 2.39 2.53 13.93
N THR A 51 1.77 3.69 13.72
CA THR A 51 1.08 4.13 12.50
C THR A 51 1.47 5.59 12.24
N LYS A 52 0.89 6.26 11.24
CA LYS A 52 1.17 7.68 11.00
C LYS A 52 0.75 8.61 12.16
N ASP A 53 -0.26 8.21 12.92
CA ASP A 53 -0.91 9.03 13.95
C ASP A 53 -1.07 8.33 15.30
N GLY A 54 -0.52 7.12 15.44
CA GLY A 54 -0.62 6.31 16.65
C GLY A 54 -2.00 5.69 16.90
N SER A 55 -2.97 5.88 16.02
CA SER A 55 -4.30 5.28 16.13
C SER A 55 -4.33 3.83 15.63
N ALA A 56 -5.48 3.18 15.73
CA ALA A 56 -5.69 1.84 15.20
C ALA A 56 -5.34 1.79 13.70
N TRP A 57 -4.57 0.76 13.30
CA TRP A 57 -4.14 0.62 11.91
C TRP A 57 -5.32 0.48 10.96
N SER A 58 -5.33 1.29 9.93
CA SER A 58 -6.30 1.29 8.84
C SER A 58 -5.60 1.30 7.49
N LEU A 59 -6.16 0.57 6.53
CA LEU A 59 -5.62 0.57 5.17
C LEU A 59 -6.13 1.75 4.37
N SER A 60 -5.30 2.19 3.44
CA SER A 60 -5.71 3.05 2.35
C SER A 60 -6.65 2.30 1.40
N VAL A 61 -7.68 2.98 0.91
CA VAL A 61 -8.63 2.46 -0.08
C VAL A 61 -8.33 3.06 -1.43
N ALA A 62 -8.18 2.23 -2.45
CA ALA A 62 -8.00 2.68 -3.82
C ALA A 62 -9.32 3.25 -4.37
N GLN A 63 -9.24 4.43 -5.01
CA GLN A 63 -10.34 4.97 -5.80
C GLN A 63 -10.74 3.99 -6.91
N LYS A 64 -12.04 3.85 -7.13
CA LYS A 64 -12.63 3.10 -8.25
C LYS A 64 -13.69 3.93 -8.93
N ASP A 65 -13.60 3.98 -10.23
CA ASP A 65 -14.56 4.67 -11.09
C ASP A 65 -15.00 3.75 -12.23
N THR A 66 -16.08 4.11 -12.89
CA THR A 66 -16.48 3.54 -14.16
C THR A 66 -16.51 4.58 -15.26
N VAL A 67 -16.15 4.19 -16.48
CA VAL A 67 -16.41 4.92 -17.70
C VAL A 67 -17.37 4.06 -18.54
N THR A 68 -18.58 4.54 -18.76
CA THR A 68 -19.57 3.86 -19.58
C THR A 68 -19.52 4.40 -21.00
N ILE A 69 -19.30 3.51 -21.96
CA ILE A 69 -19.32 3.82 -23.38
C ILE A 69 -20.78 3.77 -23.85
N THR A 70 -21.26 4.87 -24.39
CA THR A 70 -22.66 5.00 -24.81
C THR A 70 -22.85 4.96 -26.33
N SER A 71 -21.75 5.07 -27.11
CA SER A 71 -21.79 5.03 -28.57
C SER A 71 -20.59 4.28 -29.12
N ALA A 72 -20.83 3.40 -30.10
CA ALA A 72 -19.81 2.75 -30.92
C ALA A 72 -19.86 3.19 -32.40
N THR A 73 -20.52 4.30 -32.70
CA THR A 73 -20.61 4.86 -34.05
C THR A 73 -19.21 5.18 -34.56
N GLU A 74 -18.91 4.76 -35.78
CA GLU A 74 -17.63 5.03 -36.46
C GLU A 74 -17.31 6.54 -36.48
N GLY A 75 -16.07 6.89 -36.22
CA GLY A 75 -15.57 8.25 -36.16
C GLY A 75 -15.94 9.04 -34.89
N HIS A 76 -16.81 8.49 -34.02
CA HIS A 76 -17.05 9.10 -32.73
C HIS A 76 -15.82 9.00 -31.82
N THR A 77 -15.60 10.00 -31.00
CA THR A 77 -14.47 10.06 -30.07
C THR A 77 -14.92 9.72 -28.66
N GLN A 78 -14.12 8.91 -27.96
CA GLN A 78 -14.17 8.66 -26.54
C GLN A 78 -12.96 9.35 -25.91
N ILE A 79 -13.16 10.41 -25.17
CA ILE A 79 -12.08 11.15 -24.52
C ILE A 79 -12.17 10.90 -23.02
N VAL A 80 -11.11 10.32 -22.45
CA VAL A 80 -10.96 10.13 -21.00
C VAL A 80 -9.79 10.99 -20.54
N THR A 81 -10.06 11.90 -19.60
CA THR A 81 -9.05 12.77 -19.01
C THR A 81 -8.68 12.23 -17.63
N VAL A 82 -7.41 11.88 -17.43
CA VAL A 82 -6.89 11.43 -16.15
C VAL A 82 -5.84 12.43 -15.68
N ASN A 83 -6.00 12.96 -14.46
CA ASN A 83 -5.12 13.98 -13.89
C ASN A 83 -4.84 15.17 -14.81
N GLY A 84 -5.88 15.61 -15.54
CA GLY A 84 -5.81 16.73 -16.47
C GLY A 84 -5.24 16.39 -17.85
N VAL A 85 -4.76 15.17 -18.11
CA VAL A 85 -4.25 14.72 -19.41
C VAL A 85 -5.36 13.97 -20.15
N ALA A 86 -5.69 14.43 -21.37
CA ALA A 86 -6.73 13.82 -22.20
C ALA A 86 -6.18 12.69 -23.08
N TYR A 87 -6.86 11.56 -23.05
CA TYR A 87 -6.59 10.38 -23.87
C TYR A 87 -7.78 10.15 -24.78
N THR A 88 -7.56 10.10 -26.08
CA THR A 88 -8.62 10.01 -27.08
C THR A 88 -8.57 8.67 -27.80
N TYR A 89 -9.70 7.98 -27.83
CA TYR A 89 -9.95 6.85 -28.71
C TYR A 89 -10.99 7.28 -29.76
N ILE A 90 -10.76 6.88 -31.04
CA ILE A 90 -11.71 7.12 -32.15
C ILE A 90 -12.30 5.77 -32.54
N ASN A 91 -13.62 5.65 -32.47
CA ASN A 91 -14.31 4.40 -32.79
C ASN A 91 -14.06 3.99 -34.25
N GLY A 92 -13.68 2.74 -34.44
CA GLY A 92 -13.49 2.15 -35.77
C GLY A 92 -14.82 1.65 -36.40
N ALA A 93 -14.73 1.29 -37.67
CA ALA A 93 -15.86 0.74 -38.40
C ALA A 93 -16.29 -0.62 -37.83
N GLY A 94 -17.59 -0.79 -37.58
CA GLY A 94 -18.16 -2.06 -37.13
C GLY A 94 -17.87 -2.44 -35.68
N GLU A 95 -17.32 -1.53 -34.88
CA GLU A 95 -17.08 -1.79 -33.46
C GLU A 95 -18.39 -1.85 -32.68
N SER A 96 -18.35 -2.62 -31.59
CA SER A 96 -19.39 -2.68 -30.57
C SER A 96 -19.01 -1.85 -29.34
N LEU A 97 -19.96 -1.54 -28.47
CA LEU A 97 -19.66 -0.89 -27.17
C LEU A 97 -18.63 -1.66 -26.39
N THR A 98 -18.66 -3.01 -26.43
CA THR A 98 -17.69 -3.87 -25.75
C THR A 98 -16.28 -3.73 -26.34
N THR A 99 -16.15 -3.65 -27.67
CA THR A 99 -14.87 -3.47 -28.34
C THR A 99 -14.29 -2.10 -28.01
N VAL A 100 -15.09 -1.03 -28.10
CA VAL A 100 -14.67 0.33 -27.76
C VAL A 100 -14.20 0.41 -26.28
N ALA A 101 -14.97 -0.20 -25.35
CA ALA A 101 -14.59 -0.23 -23.94
C ALA A 101 -13.27 -0.98 -23.71
N LEU A 102 -13.02 -2.05 -24.46
CA LEU A 102 -11.74 -2.80 -24.40
C LEU A 102 -10.56 -1.91 -24.83
N GLU A 103 -10.70 -1.19 -25.94
CA GLU A 103 -9.64 -0.33 -26.44
C GLU A 103 -9.38 0.86 -25.50
N VAL A 104 -10.43 1.47 -24.95
CA VAL A 104 -10.30 2.51 -23.92
C VAL A 104 -9.61 1.94 -22.66
N ALA A 105 -9.95 0.74 -22.22
CA ALA A 105 -9.27 0.09 -21.09
C ALA A 105 -7.78 -0.15 -21.36
N LYS A 106 -7.42 -0.61 -22.56
CA LYS A 106 -6.00 -0.78 -22.96
C LYS A 106 -5.24 0.55 -22.93
N MET A 107 -5.84 1.62 -23.45
CA MET A 107 -5.27 2.96 -23.44
C MET A 107 -5.01 3.43 -22.00
N LEU A 108 -5.97 3.25 -21.09
CA LEU A 108 -5.83 3.63 -19.67
C LEU A 108 -4.81 2.75 -18.92
N ASN A 109 -4.66 1.47 -19.28
CA ASN A 109 -3.66 0.59 -18.68
C ASN A 109 -2.21 0.96 -19.01
N ALA A 110 -1.97 1.77 -20.02
CA ALA A 110 -0.66 2.32 -20.31
C ALA A 110 -0.23 3.40 -19.31
N LEU A 111 -1.16 3.89 -18.48
CA LEU A 111 -0.89 4.93 -17.48
C LEU A 111 -0.36 4.31 -16.18
N PRO A 112 0.65 4.93 -15.55
CA PRO A 112 1.22 4.42 -14.29
C PRO A 112 0.28 4.58 -13.10
N GLU A 113 -0.68 5.52 -13.15
CA GLU A 113 -1.53 5.88 -12.00
C GLU A 113 -2.74 4.97 -11.84
N VAL A 114 -3.24 4.40 -12.95
CA VAL A 114 -4.48 3.64 -12.95
C VAL A 114 -4.33 2.26 -13.58
N ALA A 115 -5.18 1.33 -13.17
CA ALA A 115 -5.44 0.07 -13.84
C ALA A 115 -6.88 0.06 -14.35
N ALA A 116 -7.11 -0.50 -15.54
CA ALA A 116 -8.44 -0.55 -16.13
C ALA A 116 -8.74 -1.93 -16.70
N ILE A 117 -9.99 -2.38 -16.53
CA ILE A 117 -10.55 -3.57 -17.17
C ILE A 117 -11.90 -3.22 -17.79
N SER A 118 -12.27 -3.88 -18.86
CA SER A 118 -13.57 -3.66 -19.51
C SER A 118 -14.53 -4.81 -19.30
N SER A 119 -15.82 -4.50 -19.22
CA SER A 119 -16.92 -5.48 -19.20
C SER A 119 -18.15 -4.85 -19.84
N VAL A 120 -18.63 -5.44 -20.93
CA VAL A 120 -19.92 -5.13 -21.62
C VAL A 120 -20.17 -3.60 -21.77
N GLY A 121 -19.25 -2.90 -22.45
CA GLY A 121 -19.41 -1.46 -22.68
C GLY A 121 -19.04 -0.55 -21.51
N VAL A 122 -18.56 -1.12 -20.41
CA VAL A 122 -18.10 -0.36 -19.23
C VAL A 122 -16.62 -0.60 -19.00
N VAL A 123 -15.86 0.45 -18.73
CA VAL A 123 -14.47 0.39 -18.27
C VAL A 123 -14.44 0.64 -16.77
N HIS A 124 -13.96 -0.32 -16.01
CA HIS A 124 -13.69 -0.19 -14.59
C HIS A 124 -12.27 0.31 -14.40
N VAL A 125 -12.11 1.48 -13.79
CA VAL A 125 -10.83 2.14 -13.56
C VAL A 125 -10.54 2.15 -12.07
N GLN A 126 -9.33 1.79 -11.68
CA GLN A 126 -8.91 1.77 -10.28
C GLN A 126 -7.53 2.41 -10.12
N SER A 127 -7.32 3.18 -9.04
CA SER A 127 -5.98 3.64 -8.66
C SER A 127 -5.06 2.43 -8.43
N ARG A 128 -3.85 2.48 -8.99
CA ARG A 128 -2.80 1.48 -8.69
C ARG A 128 -2.24 1.64 -7.27
N TYR A 129 -2.39 2.83 -6.71
CA TYR A 129 -1.85 3.19 -5.40
C TYR A 129 -2.99 3.53 -4.44
N PRO A 130 -3.40 2.60 -3.55
CA PRO A 130 -4.36 2.89 -2.51
C PRO A 130 -3.95 4.14 -1.71
N GLY A 131 -4.91 5.00 -1.38
CA GLY A 131 -4.64 6.25 -0.69
C GLY A 131 -4.22 7.41 -1.60
N VAL A 132 -3.92 7.14 -2.88
CA VAL A 132 -3.61 8.18 -3.86
C VAL A 132 -4.81 8.38 -4.78
N ALA A 133 -5.43 9.56 -4.71
CA ALA A 133 -6.53 9.92 -5.58
C ALA A 133 -6.03 10.25 -7.00
N TYR A 134 -6.86 9.98 -7.98
CA TYR A 134 -6.73 10.54 -9.33
C TYR A 134 -8.02 11.26 -9.70
N THR A 135 -7.94 12.20 -10.65
CA THR A 135 -9.11 12.81 -11.23
C THR A 135 -9.44 12.11 -12.54
N ILE A 136 -10.75 11.89 -12.80
CA ILE A 136 -11.21 11.33 -14.06
C ILE A 136 -12.38 12.16 -14.58
N ALA A 137 -12.35 12.49 -15.86
CA ALA A 137 -13.44 13.15 -16.57
C ALA A 137 -13.56 12.53 -17.96
N VAL A 138 -14.72 12.65 -18.57
CA VAL A 138 -14.96 12.15 -19.92
C VAL A 138 -15.63 13.20 -20.80
N SER A 139 -15.37 13.12 -22.08
CA SER A 139 -15.97 13.94 -23.13
C SER A 139 -15.89 13.24 -24.49
N GLY A 140 -16.28 13.93 -25.54
CA GLY A 140 -16.20 13.41 -26.90
C GLY A 140 -17.56 13.25 -27.55
N THR A 141 -17.58 13.01 -28.85
CA THR A 141 -18.81 12.85 -29.65
C THR A 141 -19.52 11.53 -29.35
N GLY A 142 -18.82 10.55 -28.77
CA GLY A 142 -19.39 9.31 -28.25
C GLY A 142 -20.15 9.47 -26.91
N THR A 143 -20.12 10.65 -26.32
CA THR A 143 -20.80 11.01 -25.05
C THR A 143 -20.62 9.99 -23.91
N PRO A 144 -19.39 9.50 -23.61
CA PRO A 144 -19.19 8.60 -22.49
C PRO A 144 -19.59 9.27 -21.16
N SER A 145 -19.87 8.46 -20.13
CA SER A 145 -20.17 8.96 -18.79
C SER A 145 -19.28 8.30 -17.74
N THR A 146 -19.08 8.99 -16.60
CA THR A 146 -18.33 8.45 -15.46
C THR A 146 -19.18 8.39 -14.21
N ALA A 147 -18.85 7.42 -13.33
CA ALA A 147 -19.38 7.35 -11.97
C ALA A 147 -18.30 6.89 -11.01
N ILE A 148 -18.22 7.51 -9.83
CA ILE A 148 -17.37 7.05 -8.73
C ILE A 148 -18.04 5.85 -8.07
N ILE A 149 -17.35 4.71 -8.01
CA ILE A 149 -17.81 3.49 -7.35
C ILE A 149 -17.28 3.43 -5.91
N THR A 150 -16.02 3.83 -5.71
CA THR A 150 -15.38 3.87 -4.40
C THR A 150 -14.52 5.11 -4.33
N ALA A 151 -14.80 5.96 -3.36
CA ALA A 151 -13.95 7.12 -3.11
C ALA A 151 -12.59 6.67 -2.54
N ASN A 152 -11.54 7.41 -2.91
CA ASN A 152 -10.24 7.23 -2.29
C ASN A 152 -10.29 7.58 -0.81
N SER A 153 -9.62 6.80 0.02
CA SER A 153 -9.33 7.19 1.40
C SER A 153 -7.90 6.80 1.77
N SER A 154 -7.22 7.71 2.46
CA SER A 154 -5.90 7.44 3.00
C SER A 154 -6.04 6.71 4.32
N GLY A 155 -5.39 5.56 4.44
CA GLY A 155 -5.16 4.90 5.71
C GLY A 155 -4.08 5.60 6.52
N ASN A 156 -3.83 5.08 7.71
CA ASN A 156 -2.76 5.54 8.59
C ASN A 156 -1.55 4.60 8.63
N GLY A 157 -1.45 3.67 7.71
CA GLY A 157 -0.28 2.81 7.57
C GLY A 157 1.00 3.60 7.27
N LEU A 158 2.12 3.01 7.60
CA LEU A 158 3.45 3.58 7.41
C LEU A 158 3.96 3.34 5.99
N HIS A 159 4.81 4.24 5.51
CA HIS A 159 5.42 4.14 4.18
C HIS A 159 6.91 4.41 4.24
N PHE A 160 7.64 3.81 3.32
CA PHE A 160 9.02 4.19 3.03
C PHE A 160 9.06 5.32 1.99
N GLY A 161 10.03 6.19 2.12
CA GLY A 161 10.34 7.24 1.17
C GLY A 161 10.89 6.72 -0.17
N ALA A 162 11.51 7.60 -0.94
CA ALA A 162 12.20 7.22 -2.16
C ALA A 162 13.46 6.41 -1.85
N LEU A 163 13.79 5.44 -2.72
CA LEU A 163 15.06 4.72 -2.67
C LEU A 163 16.20 5.68 -3.03
N SER A 164 17.23 5.72 -2.20
CA SER A 164 18.46 6.48 -2.46
C SER A 164 19.64 5.52 -2.45
N GLY A 165 20.24 5.29 -3.62
CA GLY A 165 21.18 4.19 -3.79
C GLY A 165 20.52 2.86 -3.48
N ASN A 166 21.05 2.12 -2.49
CA ASN A 166 20.48 0.87 -1.99
C ASN A 166 19.78 1.02 -0.61
N VAL A 167 19.57 2.24 -0.13
CA VAL A 167 18.96 2.53 1.17
C VAL A 167 17.52 3.01 0.99
N LEU A 168 16.62 2.34 1.67
CA LEU A 168 15.22 2.68 1.77
C LEU A 168 14.97 3.25 3.17
N SER A 169 14.72 4.55 3.26
CA SER A 169 14.49 5.25 4.52
C SER A 169 13.01 5.46 4.80
N LYS A 170 12.66 5.67 6.06
CA LYS A 170 11.36 6.19 6.49
C LYS A 170 10.97 7.40 5.65
N ASP A 171 9.69 7.53 5.30
CA ASP A 171 9.16 8.73 4.64
C ASP A 171 9.14 9.95 5.60
N ALA A 172 8.73 11.11 5.10
CA ALA A 172 8.66 12.33 5.89
C ALA A 172 7.49 12.36 6.89
N ALA A 173 6.51 11.44 6.77
CA ALA A 173 5.38 11.37 7.69
C ALA A 173 5.83 10.95 9.10
N ASN A 174 5.04 11.28 10.12
CA ASN A 174 5.26 10.74 11.46
C ASN A 174 5.08 9.21 11.45
N TRP A 175 5.91 8.54 12.23
CA TRP A 175 5.70 7.16 12.63
C TRP A 175 5.51 7.19 14.14
N GLN A 176 4.27 7.32 14.56
CA GLN A 176 3.89 7.49 15.96
C GLN A 176 3.36 6.18 16.54
N GLY A 177 3.84 5.82 17.72
CA GLY A 177 3.35 4.71 18.51
C GLY A 177 2.52 5.19 19.69
N THR A 178 1.44 4.48 19.98
CA THR A 178 0.65 4.65 21.19
C THR A 178 0.72 3.39 22.03
N GLY A 179 1.03 3.52 23.31
CA GLY A 179 1.10 2.43 24.26
C GLY A 179 -0.28 1.79 24.49
N LEU A 180 -0.35 0.48 24.29
CA LEU A 180 -1.56 -0.35 24.41
C LEU A 180 -1.58 -1.13 25.71
N ALA A 181 -0.40 -1.43 26.27
CA ALA A 181 -0.21 -2.13 27.54
C ALA A 181 1.10 -1.68 28.18
N ASP A 182 1.16 -1.81 29.51
CA ASP A 182 2.38 -1.56 30.27
C ASP A 182 3.35 -2.73 30.12
N GLY A 183 4.65 -2.43 29.99
CA GLY A 183 5.67 -3.46 29.92
C GLY A 183 7.01 -2.99 29.36
N VAL A 184 7.94 -3.93 29.25
CA VAL A 184 9.27 -3.69 28.68
C VAL A 184 9.33 -4.24 27.26
N ALA A 185 9.62 -3.37 26.31
CA ALA A 185 9.77 -3.70 24.89
C ALA A 185 11.00 -4.61 24.69
N GLY A 186 10.77 -5.78 24.06
CA GLY A 186 11.81 -6.73 23.75
C GLY A 186 12.08 -6.87 22.25
N TRP A 187 11.02 -6.84 21.45
CA TRP A 187 11.11 -7.00 20.00
C TRP A 187 9.94 -6.35 19.26
N TRP A 188 10.06 -6.22 17.95
CA TRP A 188 9.04 -5.63 17.11
C TRP A 188 8.78 -6.48 15.86
N ARG A 189 7.57 -6.35 15.31
CA ARG A 189 7.14 -6.94 14.05
C ARG A 189 6.57 -5.87 13.13
N MET A 190 7.15 -5.72 11.96
CA MET A 190 6.59 -4.97 10.84
C MET A 190 5.66 -5.88 10.06
N LYS A 191 4.43 -5.42 9.80
CA LYS A 191 3.36 -6.19 9.15
C LYS A 191 2.88 -5.47 7.90
N GLY A 192 3.12 -6.08 6.74
CA GLY A 192 2.68 -5.56 5.44
C GLY A 192 1.29 -6.07 5.01
N SER A 193 0.67 -6.97 5.81
CA SER A 193 -0.64 -7.55 5.52
C SER A 193 -1.63 -7.20 6.61
N PHE A 194 -2.71 -6.49 6.27
CA PHE A 194 -3.73 -6.07 7.24
C PHE A 194 -4.45 -7.24 7.91
N THR A 195 -4.61 -8.36 7.21
CA THR A 195 -5.22 -9.58 7.75
C THR A 195 -4.29 -10.37 8.66
N ASP A 196 -3.08 -9.86 8.92
CA ASP A 196 -2.11 -10.53 9.81
C ASP A 196 -2.57 -10.46 11.27
N ASP A 197 -3.05 -11.58 11.77
CA ASP A 197 -3.56 -11.81 13.13
C ASP A 197 -2.48 -12.23 14.12
N ASP A 198 -1.20 -12.16 13.74
CA ASP A 198 -0.05 -12.58 14.55
C ASP A 198 0.07 -14.11 14.78
N SER A 199 -0.76 -14.92 14.14
CA SER A 199 -0.64 -16.39 14.18
C SER A 199 0.56 -16.91 13.39
N LEU A 200 0.89 -18.20 13.53
CA LEU A 200 1.87 -18.88 12.67
C LEU A 200 1.45 -18.77 11.20
N SER A 201 2.31 -18.26 10.33
CA SER A 201 2.01 -18.14 8.90
C SER A 201 3.26 -18.05 8.05
N THR A 202 3.28 -18.78 6.93
CA THR A 202 4.28 -18.69 5.86
C THR A 202 3.83 -17.80 4.71
N SER A 203 2.65 -17.16 4.83
CA SER A 203 2.05 -16.33 3.78
C SER A 203 2.08 -14.83 4.11
N PHE A 204 2.07 -14.47 5.40
CA PHE A 204 2.07 -13.07 5.79
C PHE A 204 3.42 -12.40 5.53
N VAL A 205 3.34 -11.16 5.05
CA VAL A 205 4.51 -10.31 4.80
C VAL A 205 4.94 -9.69 6.14
N ARG A 206 6.06 -10.19 6.69
CA ARG A 206 6.55 -9.79 8.01
C ARG A 206 8.06 -9.57 8.01
N MET A 207 8.49 -8.64 8.85
CA MET A 207 9.88 -8.48 9.25
C MET A 207 9.94 -8.26 10.76
N ASP A 208 10.75 -9.03 11.46
CA ASP A 208 10.93 -8.96 12.91
C ASP A 208 12.32 -8.46 13.27
N GLY A 209 12.43 -7.72 14.38
CA GLY A 209 13.69 -7.27 14.94
C GLY A 209 13.64 -7.04 16.44
N ALA A 210 14.79 -6.88 17.06
CA ALA A 210 14.89 -6.56 18.49
C ALA A 210 14.66 -5.07 18.74
N CYS A 211 14.02 -4.73 19.86
CA CYS A 211 13.99 -3.37 20.39
C CYS A 211 15.25 -3.06 21.17
N ASN A 212 15.78 -1.85 21.03
CA ASN A 212 16.81 -1.30 21.88
C ASN A 212 16.73 0.24 21.91
N THR A 213 17.45 0.84 22.84
CA THR A 213 17.59 2.30 22.98
C THR A 213 18.86 2.83 22.31
N ALA A 214 19.73 1.94 21.85
CA ALA A 214 20.96 2.28 21.15
C ALA A 214 20.74 2.08 19.65
N ASN A 215 21.28 2.97 18.88
CA ASN A 215 21.11 3.11 17.41
C ASN A 215 21.66 1.96 16.57
N SER A 216 21.63 0.72 17.06
CA SER A 216 22.46 -0.30 16.42
C SER A 216 21.80 -1.05 15.31
N ASP A 217 20.49 -1.32 15.27
CA ASP A 217 20.04 -2.14 14.17
C ASP A 217 18.61 -1.94 13.67
N LEU A 218 17.61 -1.40 14.40
CA LEU A 218 16.29 -1.50 13.80
C LEU A 218 15.22 -0.53 14.26
N LEU A 219 14.77 -0.58 15.47
CA LEU A 219 13.79 0.33 16.05
C LEU A 219 14.37 0.84 17.36
N ALA A 220 14.95 2.02 17.34
CA ALA A 220 15.36 2.71 18.55
C ALA A 220 14.13 3.40 19.14
N LEU A 221 13.70 2.98 20.32
CA LEU A 221 12.70 3.65 21.13
C LEU A 221 13.38 4.67 22.06
N THR A 222 12.68 5.73 22.42
CA THR A 222 13.18 6.68 23.43
C THR A 222 13.32 6.02 24.79
N THR A 223 12.47 5.05 25.09
CA THR A 223 12.54 4.18 26.26
C THR A 223 12.02 2.78 25.93
N LEU A 224 12.54 1.76 26.59
CA LEU A 224 11.98 0.41 26.49
C LEU A 224 10.79 0.20 27.43
N ASN A 225 10.59 1.07 28.42
CA ASN A 225 9.43 1.00 29.32
C ASN A 225 8.24 1.67 28.66
N ILE A 226 7.31 0.88 28.19
CA ILE A 226 6.06 1.34 27.57
C ILE A 226 4.99 1.40 28.64
N VAL A 227 4.21 2.49 28.61
CA VAL A 227 3.01 2.67 29.46
C VAL A 227 1.78 2.90 28.58
N VAL A 228 0.62 2.47 29.05
CA VAL A 228 -0.65 2.67 28.35
C VAL A 228 -0.86 4.17 28.07
N GLY A 229 -1.21 4.50 26.81
CA GLY A 229 -1.42 5.87 26.36
C GLY A 229 -0.13 6.68 26.17
N GLY A 230 1.03 6.13 26.54
CA GLY A 230 2.32 6.77 26.27
C GLY A 230 2.56 6.89 24.76
N ILE A 231 3.16 8.00 24.32
CA ILE A 231 3.47 8.26 22.91
C ILE A 231 4.96 8.17 22.68
N ASP A 232 5.36 7.45 21.65
CA ASP A 232 6.73 7.42 21.13
C ASP A 232 6.74 7.65 19.62
N ASN A 233 7.86 8.12 19.08
CA ASN A 233 8.00 8.43 17.66
C ASN A 233 9.29 7.82 17.10
N VAL A 234 9.17 7.13 15.97
CA VAL A 234 10.34 6.70 15.21
C VAL A 234 10.85 7.88 14.40
N THR A 235 11.96 8.46 14.82
CA THR A 235 12.57 9.62 14.15
C THR A 235 13.36 9.24 12.91
N SER A 236 13.97 8.06 12.90
CA SER A 236 14.69 7.52 11.74
C SER A 236 14.54 5.99 11.68
N PHE A 237 14.44 5.49 10.47
CA PHE A 237 14.44 4.06 10.18
C PHE A 237 14.90 3.86 8.75
N SER A 238 15.78 2.90 8.52
CA SER A 238 16.24 2.58 7.17
C SER A 238 16.49 1.09 6.99
N VAL A 239 16.32 0.63 5.77
CA VAL A 239 16.65 -0.73 5.34
C VAL A 239 17.62 -0.63 4.17
N THR A 240 18.78 -1.23 4.31
CA THR A 240 19.76 -1.35 3.23
C THR A 240 19.51 -2.62 2.47
N GLN A 241 19.27 -2.49 1.16
CA GLN A 241 19.14 -3.64 0.27
C GLN A 241 20.55 -4.14 -0.10
N PRO A 242 20.82 -5.46 -0.07
CA PRO A 242 22.10 -5.97 -0.55
C PRO A 242 22.25 -5.62 -2.03
N GLN A 243 23.43 -5.17 -2.43
CA GLN A 243 23.79 -5.03 -3.84
C GLN A 243 24.10 -6.44 -4.39
N SER A 244 23.48 -6.78 -5.50
CA SER A 244 23.76 -8.01 -6.27
C SER A 244 25.01 -7.84 -7.10
#